data_8e7d63a497db1449acd8d817d36cca34
#
_entry.id   8e7d63a497db1449acd8d817d36cca34
#
_cell.length_a   1.000
_cell.length_b   1.000
_cell.length_c   1.000
_cell.angle_alpha   90.00
_cell.angle_beta   90.00
_cell.angle_gamma   90.00
#
_symmetry.space_group_name_H-M   'P 1'
#
loop_
_entity.id
_entity.type
_entity.pdbx_description
1 polymer ?
#
loop_
_entity_poly.entity_id
_entity_poly.type
_entity_poly.pdbx_seq_one_letter_code
_entity_poly.pdbx_strand_id
1 'polypeptide(L)'
;MAETQVSDHAVEERRGIRQTAPFILSALSGGHGIFHWFSQSFFVMLPAVVATFGLSGLQVGAISTTREVVSGVVALPGGVVTDMLRRHWGLVLAGCMALFGVGWLIMGIAPVYPVLLLGMGVVAMAASMWHLPATAALSHQFAH
;
A
#
# COMPACT_ATOMS: atom_id res chain seq x y z
N MET A 1 -40.67 17.13 -7.98
CA MET A 1 -39.29 17.51 -7.64
C MET A 1 -38.95 17.35 -6.14
N ALA A 2 -39.86 17.56 -5.18
CA ALA A 2 -39.57 17.37 -3.75
C ALA A 2 -39.46 15.89 -3.31
N GLU A 3 -40.19 14.97 -3.92
CA GLU A 3 -40.15 13.54 -3.56
C GLU A 3 -38.82 12.85 -3.94
N THR A 4 -38.19 13.28 -5.02
CA THR A 4 -36.89 12.73 -5.45
C THR A 4 -35.77 13.13 -4.48
N GLN A 5 -35.79 14.34 -3.94
CA GLN A 5 -34.79 14.78 -2.96
C GLN A 5 -34.90 14.06 -1.61
N VAL A 6 -36.15 13.78 -1.15
CA VAL A 6 -36.37 13.04 0.11
C VAL A 6 -35.89 11.59 0.01
N SER A 7 -36.03 10.97 -1.17
CA SER A 7 -35.55 9.60 -1.39
C SER A 7 -34.01 9.53 -1.43
N ASP A 8 -33.34 10.52 -1.99
CA ASP A 8 -31.86 10.57 -2.05
C ASP A 8 -31.25 10.78 -0.65
N HIS A 9 -31.82 11.67 0.16
CA HIS A 9 -31.38 11.84 1.54
C HIS A 9 -31.61 10.59 2.42
N ALA A 10 -32.71 9.86 2.22
CA ALA A 10 -32.99 8.63 2.96
C ALA A 10 -32.10 7.45 2.53
N VAL A 11 -31.58 7.45 1.31
CA VAL A 11 -30.60 6.46 0.83
C VAL A 11 -29.20 6.80 1.36
N GLU A 12 -28.85 8.06 1.47
CA GLU A 12 -27.58 8.53 2.01
C GLU A 12 -27.46 8.25 3.52
N GLU A 13 -28.53 8.40 4.29
CA GLU A 13 -28.57 8.08 5.73
C GLU A 13 -28.35 6.59 6.05
N ARG A 14 -28.60 5.69 5.09
CA ARG A 14 -28.36 4.24 5.25
C ARG A 14 -26.95 3.80 4.88
N ARG A 15 -26.16 4.65 4.24
CA ARG A 15 -24.74 4.37 3.98
C ARG A 15 -23.94 4.61 5.27
N GLY A 16 -23.40 3.53 5.84
CA GLY A 16 -22.48 3.66 6.97
C GLY A 16 -21.31 4.61 6.60
N ILE A 17 -20.77 5.34 7.56
CA ILE A 17 -19.70 6.35 7.40
C ILE A 17 -18.56 5.82 6.49
N ARG A 18 -18.25 4.52 6.58
CA ARG A 18 -17.21 3.85 5.78
C ARG A 18 -17.50 3.78 4.28
N GLN A 19 -18.72 4.06 3.85
CA GLN A 19 -19.15 4.06 2.45
C GLN A 19 -19.30 5.48 1.90
N THR A 20 -19.03 6.49 2.70
CA THR A 20 -19.07 7.88 2.26
C THR A 20 -17.81 8.25 1.46
N ALA A 21 -17.98 9.04 0.39
CA ALA A 21 -16.86 9.49 -0.43
C ALA A 21 -15.76 10.21 0.38
N PRO A 22 -16.07 11.12 1.33
CA PRO A 22 -15.04 11.75 2.15
C PRO A 22 -14.23 10.76 3.01
N PHE A 23 -14.88 9.73 3.57
CA PHE A 23 -14.18 8.71 4.35
C PHE A 23 -13.24 7.89 3.48
N ILE A 24 -13.71 7.42 2.33
CA ILE A 24 -12.90 6.63 1.39
C ILE A 24 -11.70 7.45 0.91
N LEU A 25 -11.92 8.70 0.51
CA LEU A 25 -10.86 9.59 0.04
C LEU A 25 -9.83 9.85 1.14
N SER A 26 -10.26 10.17 2.36
CA SER A 26 -9.36 10.43 3.49
C SER A 26 -8.56 9.19 3.88
N ALA A 27 -9.20 8.02 3.94
CA ALA A 27 -8.54 6.77 4.28
C ALA A 27 -7.50 6.36 3.23
N LEU A 28 -7.84 6.48 1.93
CA LEU A 28 -6.91 6.17 0.85
C LEU A 28 -5.76 7.18 0.79
N SER A 29 -6.04 8.48 0.93
CA SER A 29 -5.00 9.52 0.95
C SER A 29 -4.07 9.36 2.16
N GLY A 30 -4.61 9.08 3.34
CA GLY A 30 -3.83 8.82 4.54
C GLY A 30 -2.95 7.58 4.39
N GLY A 31 -3.50 6.46 3.89
CA GLY A 31 -2.74 5.25 3.60
C GLY A 31 -1.62 5.49 2.59
N HIS A 32 -1.91 6.19 1.50
CA HIS A 32 -0.93 6.56 0.48
C HIS A 32 0.20 7.43 1.07
N GLY A 33 -0.16 8.41 1.89
CA GLY A 33 0.80 9.25 2.60
C GLY A 33 1.73 8.45 3.51
N ILE A 34 1.21 7.47 4.26
CA ILE A 34 2.00 6.58 5.12
C ILE A 34 2.99 5.75 4.29
N PHE A 35 2.55 5.16 3.17
CA PHE A 35 3.46 4.41 2.29
C PHE A 35 4.61 5.28 1.78
N HIS A 36 4.30 6.49 1.33
CA HIS A 36 5.33 7.43 0.84
C HIS A 36 6.25 7.89 1.97
N TRP A 37 5.71 8.23 3.13
CA TRP A 37 6.51 8.63 4.29
C TRP A 37 7.57 7.58 4.65
N PHE A 38 7.14 6.34 4.84
CA PHE A 38 8.08 5.26 5.18
C PHE A 38 9.06 4.97 4.03
N SER A 39 8.57 4.92 2.79
CA SER A 39 9.44 4.66 1.63
C SER A 39 10.52 5.71 1.47
N GLN A 40 10.21 6.98 1.69
CA GLN A 40 11.19 8.06 1.61
C GLN A 40 12.11 8.08 2.84
N SER A 41 11.60 7.76 4.02
CA SER A 41 12.41 7.63 5.24
C SER A 41 13.53 6.61 5.08
N PHE A 42 13.30 5.52 4.33
CA PHE A 42 14.35 4.53 4.05
C PHE A 42 15.56 5.16 3.37
N PHE A 43 15.36 6.01 2.37
CA PHE A 43 16.47 6.67 1.66
C PHE A 43 17.26 7.61 2.57
N VAL A 44 16.59 8.27 3.51
CA VAL A 44 17.25 9.10 4.51
C VAL A 44 18.09 8.25 5.46
N MET A 45 17.61 7.06 5.83
CA MET A 45 18.31 6.12 6.71
C MET A 45 19.37 5.28 5.99
N LEU A 46 19.37 5.24 4.66
CA LEU A 46 20.25 4.39 3.86
C LEU A 46 21.74 4.54 4.21
N PRO A 47 22.31 5.74 4.44
CA PRO A 47 23.69 5.88 4.87
C PRO A 47 24.01 5.16 6.19
N ALA A 48 23.09 5.20 7.15
CA ALA A 48 23.23 4.48 8.42
C ALA A 48 23.17 2.96 8.22
N VAL A 49 22.27 2.48 7.35
CA VAL A 49 22.16 1.05 6.97
C VAL A 49 23.47 0.60 6.31
N VAL A 50 23.99 1.38 5.37
CA VAL A 50 25.29 1.10 4.71
C VAL A 50 26.42 0.99 5.73
N ALA A 51 26.50 1.91 6.67
CA ALA A 51 27.54 1.90 7.71
C ALA A 51 27.38 0.69 8.66
N THR A 52 26.15 0.35 9.06
CA THR A 52 25.88 -0.75 9.99
C THR A 52 26.22 -2.11 9.41
N PHE A 53 25.85 -2.35 8.14
CA PHE A 53 26.07 -3.63 7.47
C PHE A 53 27.37 -3.70 6.65
N GLY A 54 28.12 -2.60 6.53
CA GLY A 54 29.32 -2.53 5.70
C GLY A 54 29.03 -2.77 4.21
N LEU A 55 27.91 -2.24 3.69
CA LEU A 55 27.42 -2.56 2.35
C LEU A 55 28.30 -1.94 1.26
N SER A 56 28.59 -2.75 0.25
CA SER A 56 29.17 -2.29 -1.02
C SER A 56 28.12 -1.58 -1.90
N GLY A 57 28.58 -0.79 -2.86
CA GLY A 57 27.69 -0.15 -3.84
C GLY A 57 26.79 -1.13 -4.60
N LEU A 58 27.29 -2.34 -4.90
CA LEU A 58 26.49 -3.41 -5.51
C LEU A 58 25.33 -3.86 -4.60
N GLN A 59 25.60 -4.01 -3.30
CA GLN A 59 24.57 -4.40 -2.34
C GLN A 59 23.53 -3.30 -2.13
N VAL A 60 23.92 -2.03 -2.15
CA VAL A 60 23.00 -0.90 -2.15
C VAL A 60 22.11 -0.89 -3.40
N GLY A 61 22.72 -1.12 -4.57
CA GLY A 61 21.99 -1.29 -5.82
C GLY A 61 21.00 -2.47 -5.78
N ALA A 62 21.40 -3.59 -5.17
CA ALA A 62 20.54 -4.76 -5.03
C ALA A 62 19.29 -4.49 -4.15
N ILE A 63 19.35 -3.61 -3.16
CA ILE A 63 18.18 -3.19 -2.38
C ILE A 63 17.13 -2.53 -3.29
N SER A 64 17.56 -1.56 -4.10
CA SER A 64 16.68 -0.88 -5.05
C SER A 64 16.14 -1.85 -6.12
N THR A 65 17.01 -2.69 -6.67
CA THR A 65 16.62 -3.71 -7.66
C THR A 65 15.61 -4.69 -7.09
N THR A 66 15.79 -5.16 -5.86
CA THR A 66 14.82 -6.06 -5.18
C THR A 66 13.45 -5.39 -5.11
N ARG A 67 13.41 -4.12 -4.71
CA ARG A 67 12.17 -3.35 -4.64
C ARG A 67 11.47 -3.29 -6.00
N GLU A 68 12.17 -2.89 -7.05
CA GLU A 68 11.60 -2.72 -8.39
C GLU A 68 11.15 -4.05 -9.02
N VAL A 69 11.99 -5.09 -8.90
CA VAL A 69 11.68 -6.43 -9.44
C VAL A 69 10.46 -7.03 -8.74
N VAL A 70 10.41 -6.98 -7.41
CA VAL A 70 9.26 -7.52 -6.66
C VAL A 70 8.00 -6.74 -7.00
N SER A 71 8.06 -5.40 -7.05
CA SER A 71 6.90 -4.57 -7.42
C SER A 71 6.40 -4.91 -8.82
N GLY A 72 7.30 -5.06 -9.80
CA GLY A 72 6.94 -5.41 -11.17
C GLY A 72 6.32 -6.81 -11.30
N VAL A 73 6.91 -7.80 -10.64
CA VAL A 73 6.42 -9.19 -10.66
C VAL A 73 5.04 -9.30 -10.00
N VAL A 74 4.81 -8.55 -8.92
CA VAL A 74 3.55 -8.58 -8.17
C VAL A 74 2.43 -7.80 -8.87
N ALA A 75 2.75 -6.78 -9.66
CA ALA A 75 1.77 -5.92 -10.30
C ALA A 75 0.78 -6.69 -11.20
N LEU A 76 1.27 -7.62 -12.00
CA LEU A 76 0.43 -8.39 -12.93
C LEU A 76 -0.56 -9.32 -12.20
N PRO A 77 -0.11 -10.28 -11.35
CA PRO A 77 -1.04 -11.14 -10.61
C PRO A 77 -1.85 -10.36 -9.58
N GLY A 78 -1.32 -9.26 -9.05
CA GLY A 78 -2.01 -8.37 -8.12
C GLY A 78 -3.28 -7.76 -8.70
N GLY A 79 -3.29 -7.39 -9.99
CA GLY A 79 -4.47 -6.93 -10.70
C GLY A 79 -5.58 -7.99 -10.70
N VAL A 80 -5.25 -9.22 -11.06
CA VAL A 80 -6.21 -10.35 -11.06
C VAL A 80 -6.77 -10.61 -9.67
N VAL A 81 -5.91 -10.62 -8.64
CA VAL A 81 -6.35 -10.80 -7.25
C VAL A 81 -7.27 -9.66 -6.80
N THR A 82 -6.95 -8.43 -7.17
CA THR A 82 -7.79 -7.26 -6.87
C THR A 82 -9.18 -7.38 -7.49
N ASP A 83 -9.28 -7.85 -8.73
CA ASP A 83 -10.56 -8.07 -9.41
C ASP A 83 -11.36 -9.21 -8.79
N MET A 84 -10.72 -10.30 -8.40
CA MET A 84 -11.38 -11.41 -7.72
C MET A 84 -11.90 -11.01 -6.33
N LEU A 85 -11.21 -10.11 -5.64
CA LEU A 85 -11.52 -9.68 -4.27
C LEU A 85 -12.28 -8.35 -4.21
N ARG A 86 -12.94 -7.92 -5.31
CA ARG A 86 -13.68 -6.64 -5.40
C ARG A 86 -14.62 -6.39 -4.22
N ARG A 87 -15.27 -7.43 -3.71
CA ARG A 87 -16.19 -7.36 -2.58
C ARG A 87 -15.49 -7.06 -1.23
N HIS A 88 -14.17 -7.25 -1.16
CA HIS A 88 -13.40 -7.20 0.08
C HIS A 88 -12.21 -6.23 0.00
N TRP A 89 -12.25 -5.22 -0.86
CA TRP A 89 -11.14 -4.26 -1.02
C TRP A 89 -10.66 -3.66 0.30
N GLY A 90 -11.57 -3.36 1.23
CA GLY A 90 -11.18 -2.84 2.55
C GLY A 90 -10.27 -3.81 3.33
N LEU A 91 -10.55 -5.13 3.27
CA LEU A 91 -9.71 -6.14 3.90
C LEU A 91 -8.37 -6.30 3.16
N VAL A 92 -8.37 -6.24 1.84
CA VAL A 92 -7.14 -6.30 1.04
C VAL A 92 -6.25 -5.11 1.36
N LEU A 93 -6.79 -3.90 1.38
CA LEU A 93 -6.06 -2.68 1.74
C LEU A 93 -5.48 -2.75 3.16
N ALA A 94 -6.28 -3.18 4.14
CA ALA A 94 -5.83 -3.35 5.52
C ALA A 94 -4.74 -4.44 5.64
N GLY A 95 -4.89 -5.56 4.93
CA GLY A 95 -3.90 -6.63 4.87
C GLY A 95 -2.57 -6.15 4.26
N CYS A 96 -2.62 -5.37 3.18
CA CYS A 96 -1.43 -4.77 2.58
C CYS A 96 -0.73 -3.81 3.56
N MET A 97 -1.48 -2.98 4.30
CA MET A 97 -0.91 -2.09 5.33
C MET A 97 -0.24 -2.88 6.45
N ALA A 98 -0.89 -3.95 6.94
CA ALA A 98 -0.30 -4.82 7.96
C ALA A 98 0.98 -5.50 7.46
N LEU A 99 0.95 -6.05 6.23
CA LEU A 99 2.11 -6.69 5.63
C LEU A 99 3.26 -5.70 5.38
N PHE A 100 2.95 -4.48 4.99
CA PHE A 100 3.92 -3.38 4.88
C PHE A 100 4.62 -3.12 6.22
N GLY A 101 3.85 -3.03 7.32
CA GLY A 101 4.40 -2.88 8.66
C GLY A 101 5.28 -4.06 9.07
N VAL A 102 4.87 -5.30 8.75
CA VAL A 102 5.70 -6.50 8.98
C VAL A 102 7.02 -6.44 8.23
N GLY A 103 7.01 -6.02 6.97
CA GLY A 103 8.23 -5.84 6.19
C GLY A 103 9.20 -4.83 6.83
N TRP A 104 8.69 -3.70 7.33
CA TRP A 104 9.49 -2.72 8.08
C TRP A 104 10.04 -3.27 9.39
N LEU A 105 9.25 -4.08 10.13
CA LEU A 105 9.75 -4.75 11.33
C LEU A 105 10.88 -5.72 11.00
N ILE A 106 10.74 -6.54 9.95
CA ILE A 106 11.81 -7.45 9.50
C ILE A 106 13.08 -6.67 9.19
N MET A 107 12.97 -5.54 8.46
CA MET A 107 14.13 -4.68 8.17
C MET A 107 14.75 -4.09 9.43
N GLY A 108 13.91 -3.63 10.38
CA GLY A 108 14.36 -3.00 11.61
C GLY A 108 15.11 -3.93 12.59
N ILE A 109 14.77 -5.22 12.57
CA ILE A 109 15.42 -6.24 13.41
C ILE A 109 16.41 -7.13 12.62
N ALA A 110 16.68 -6.80 11.37
CA ALA A 110 17.53 -7.62 10.49
C ALA A 110 18.94 -7.76 11.07
N PRO A 111 19.40 -8.98 11.41
CA PRO A 111 20.76 -9.17 11.93
C PRO A 111 21.80 -9.25 10.81
N VAL A 112 21.37 -9.52 9.59
CA VAL A 112 22.23 -9.71 8.40
C VAL A 112 21.57 -9.18 7.14
N TYR A 113 22.39 -8.82 6.16
CA TYR A 113 21.92 -8.22 4.89
C TYR A 113 20.83 -9.02 4.14
N PRO A 114 20.86 -10.37 4.02
CA PRO A 114 19.78 -11.11 3.36
C PRO A 114 18.42 -10.95 4.02
N VAL A 115 18.35 -10.80 5.35
CA VAL A 115 17.10 -10.55 6.08
C VAL A 115 16.58 -9.14 5.80
N LEU A 116 17.48 -8.17 5.66
CA LEU A 116 17.12 -6.82 5.23
C LEU A 116 16.52 -6.82 3.82
N LEU A 117 17.10 -7.58 2.86
CA LEU A 117 16.55 -7.75 1.51
C LEU A 117 15.18 -8.43 1.52
N LEU A 118 15.00 -9.45 2.36
CA LEU A 118 13.70 -10.11 2.55
C LEU A 118 12.64 -9.09 3.00
N GLY A 119 12.95 -8.30 4.02
CA GLY A 119 12.06 -7.25 4.52
C GLY A 119 11.72 -6.22 3.42
N MET A 120 12.71 -5.80 2.62
CA MET A 120 12.49 -4.92 1.47
C MET A 120 11.56 -5.54 0.43
N GLY A 121 11.72 -6.83 0.13
CA GLY A 121 10.82 -7.57 -0.76
C GLY A 121 9.38 -7.60 -0.27
N VAL A 122 9.19 -7.85 1.04
CA VAL A 122 7.85 -7.82 1.67
C VAL A 122 7.23 -6.42 1.61
N VAL A 123 8.00 -5.37 1.90
CA VAL A 123 7.57 -3.97 1.76
C VAL A 123 7.14 -3.66 0.33
N ALA A 124 7.96 -4.04 -0.65
CA ALA A 124 7.70 -3.80 -2.07
C ALA A 124 6.42 -4.52 -2.56
N MET A 125 6.25 -5.78 -2.17
CA MET A 125 5.07 -6.58 -2.48
C MET A 125 3.80 -5.93 -1.90
N ALA A 126 3.83 -5.58 -0.63
CA ALA A 126 2.70 -4.96 0.07
C ALA A 126 2.31 -3.61 -0.55
N ALA A 127 3.29 -2.76 -0.86
CA ALA A 127 3.08 -1.47 -1.49
C ALA A 127 2.49 -1.61 -2.90
N SER A 128 3.02 -2.52 -3.71
CA SER A 128 2.52 -2.78 -5.07
C SER A 128 1.07 -3.28 -5.05
N MET A 129 0.75 -4.26 -4.20
CA MET A 129 -0.61 -4.78 -4.07
C MET A 129 -1.60 -3.75 -3.52
N TRP A 130 -1.17 -2.82 -2.67
CA TRP A 130 -2.05 -1.80 -2.11
C TRP A 130 -2.53 -0.79 -3.16
N HIS A 131 -1.67 -0.40 -4.10
CA HIS A 131 -2.00 0.60 -5.11
C HIS A 131 -3.11 0.16 -6.07
N LEU A 132 -3.20 -1.13 -6.37
CA LEU A 132 -4.18 -1.67 -7.32
C LEU A 132 -5.63 -1.50 -6.83
N PRO A 133 -6.04 -2.01 -5.65
CA PRO A 133 -7.40 -1.80 -5.15
C PRO A 133 -7.67 -0.35 -4.75
N ALA A 134 -6.64 0.43 -4.37
CA ALA A 134 -6.82 1.84 -4.03
C ALA A 134 -7.24 2.67 -5.25
N THR A 135 -6.56 2.49 -6.39
CA THR A 135 -6.92 3.17 -7.64
C THR A 135 -8.25 2.67 -8.20
N ALA A 136 -8.53 1.36 -8.11
CA ALA A 136 -9.80 0.78 -8.53
C ALA A 136 -10.97 1.31 -7.69
N ALA A 137 -10.80 1.45 -6.38
CA ALA A 137 -11.83 2.00 -5.49
C ALA A 137 -12.13 3.47 -5.80
N LEU A 138 -11.10 4.27 -6.10
CA LEU A 138 -11.26 5.67 -6.52
C LEU A 138 -12.00 5.77 -7.86
N SER A 139 -11.57 5.03 -8.86
CA SER A 139 -12.22 5.06 -10.18
C SER A 139 -13.69 4.64 -10.10
N HIS A 140 -14.02 3.64 -9.29
CA HIS A 140 -15.40 3.18 -9.11
C HIS A 140 -16.28 4.22 -8.37
N GLN A 141 -15.71 4.95 -7.41
CA GLN A 141 -16.44 5.95 -6.62
C GLN A 141 -16.73 7.23 -7.42
N PHE A 142 -15.86 7.60 -8.37
CA PHE A 142 -15.93 8.85 -9.14
C PHE A 142 -16.12 8.64 -10.65
N ALA A 143 -16.56 7.45 -11.07
CA ALA A 143 -16.95 7.17 -12.46
C ALA A 143 -18.29 7.84 -12.79
N HIS A 144 -18.23 9.12 -13.18
CA HIS A 144 -19.36 9.87 -13.76
C HIS A 144 -18.91 10.58 -15.02
#